data_981962027b7d4568ccac2c2d8fe891ce
#
_entry.id   981962027b7d4568ccac2c2d8fe891ce
#
_cell.length_a   1.000
_cell.length_b   1.000
_cell.length_c   1.000
_cell.angle_alpha   90.00
_cell.angle_beta   90.00
_cell.angle_gamma   90.00
#
_symmetry.space_group_name_H-M   'P 1'
#
loop_
_entity.id
_entity.type
_entity.pdbx_description
1 polymer ?
#
loop_
_entity_poly.entity_id
_entity_poly.type
_entity_poly.pdbx_seq_one_letter_code
_entity_poly.pdbx_strand_id
1 'polypeptide(L)'
;MALFVVLSVFSGLKEFSLSFTNEIDPDLKATPTLGKSFFVTPKQDQEIKKIAGIASFSKIIEERVLFTFADKQEVTYLKGVDTQFTQVNAIEKKLYNGQWLQPNTYQVVVGYGMAQKFSMGLFDYNTALEVMVPRPGKGTITIPSEAFNQTDLIPIGIYSISEDLDSKYVFADLGLAQELLEYQPNQISGIEFKLRPNADEDAIIEQLQTIFKNKITLKNRAQLNESLYKMLNTENIAVYLIFTLVIVVALFNLIGALIMMILDKKGNLKTLFNLGTEIKSLRNIFLLQGT
;
A
#
# COMPACT_ATOMS: atom_id res chain seq x y z
N MET A 1 18.49 -27.27 -1.79
CA MET A 1 17.46 -27.23 -0.74
C MET A 1 17.40 -25.89 -0.02
N ALA A 2 18.44 -25.45 0.70
CA ALA A 2 18.42 -24.18 1.46
C ALA A 2 18.04 -22.97 0.61
N LEU A 3 18.61 -22.83 -0.58
CA LEU A 3 18.35 -21.75 -1.53
C LEU A 3 16.85 -21.66 -1.92
N PHE A 4 16.25 -22.80 -2.22
CA PHE A 4 14.82 -22.89 -2.57
C PHE A 4 13.92 -22.45 -1.40
N VAL A 5 14.24 -22.92 -0.18
CA VAL A 5 13.46 -22.56 1.02
C VAL A 5 13.52 -21.06 1.28
N VAL A 6 14.70 -20.45 1.21
CA VAL A 6 14.86 -19.00 1.43
C VAL A 6 14.10 -18.20 0.38
N LEU A 7 14.23 -18.51 -0.92
CA LEU A 7 13.50 -17.81 -1.98
C LEU A 7 11.98 -17.98 -1.84
N SER A 8 11.51 -19.17 -1.46
CA SER A 8 10.09 -19.42 -1.26
C SER A 8 9.53 -18.60 -0.08
N VAL A 9 10.26 -18.53 1.03
CA VAL A 9 9.86 -17.74 2.21
C VAL A 9 9.80 -16.25 1.86
N PHE A 10 10.83 -15.71 1.18
CA PHE A 10 10.84 -14.30 0.77
C PHE A 10 9.72 -13.97 -0.22
N SER A 11 9.46 -14.86 -1.20
CA SER A 11 8.34 -14.67 -2.13
C SER A 11 7.00 -14.66 -1.42
N GLY A 12 6.79 -15.59 -0.47
CA GLY A 12 5.57 -15.65 0.33
C GLY A 12 5.38 -14.42 1.23
N LEU A 13 6.45 -13.95 1.87
CA LEU A 13 6.40 -12.74 2.70
C LEU A 13 6.07 -11.49 1.89
N LYS A 14 6.65 -11.36 0.69
CA LYS A 14 6.32 -10.28 -0.25
C LYS A 14 4.85 -10.30 -0.64
N GLU A 15 4.33 -11.46 -1.06
CA GLU A 15 2.93 -11.62 -1.45
C GLU A 15 1.99 -11.33 -0.27
N PHE A 16 2.33 -11.80 0.92
CA PHE A 16 1.61 -11.51 2.15
C PHE A 16 1.58 -10.00 2.47
N SER A 17 2.73 -9.31 2.41
CA SER A 17 2.80 -7.86 2.64
C SER A 17 1.97 -7.06 1.62
N LEU A 18 1.97 -7.47 0.36
CA LEU A 18 1.19 -6.83 -0.69
C LEU A 18 -0.32 -7.15 -0.57
N SER A 19 -0.70 -8.26 0.04
CA SER A 19 -2.11 -8.62 0.20
C SER A 19 -2.90 -7.60 1.02
N PHE A 20 -2.28 -7.00 2.05
CA PHE A 20 -2.92 -5.94 2.84
C PHE A 20 -3.23 -4.69 2.03
N THR A 21 -2.33 -4.28 1.14
CA THR A 21 -2.57 -3.12 0.27
C THR A 21 -3.59 -3.42 -0.81
N ASN A 22 -3.66 -4.66 -1.30
CA ASN A 22 -4.59 -5.07 -2.34
C ASN A 22 -6.07 -5.04 -1.91
N GLU A 23 -6.35 -5.15 -0.62
CA GLU A 23 -7.72 -5.17 -0.09
C GLU A 23 -8.29 -3.78 0.18
N ILE A 24 -7.43 -2.79 0.44
CA ILE A 24 -7.84 -1.48 0.94
C ILE A 24 -7.53 -0.36 -0.02
N ASP A 25 -6.38 -0.45 -0.70
CA ASP A 25 -6.00 0.59 -1.63
C ASP A 25 -6.78 0.44 -2.94
N PRO A 26 -7.23 1.55 -3.50
CA PRO A 26 -7.87 1.56 -4.80
C PRO A 26 -6.88 1.12 -5.89
N ASP A 27 -7.38 0.69 -7.03
CA ASP A 27 -6.53 0.38 -8.17
C ASP A 27 -5.88 1.65 -8.74
N LEU A 28 -6.66 2.76 -8.78
CA LEU A 28 -6.19 4.10 -9.11
C LEU A 28 -6.75 5.13 -8.12
N LYS A 29 -5.96 6.14 -7.79
CA LYS A 29 -6.36 7.32 -7.00
C LYS A 29 -6.04 8.59 -7.75
N ALA A 30 -7.06 9.43 -7.97
CA ALA A 30 -6.91 10.77 -8.50
C ALA A 30 -6.83 11.78 -7.35
N THR A 31 -5.85 12.68 -7.42
CA THR A 31 -5.68 13.80 -6.49
C THR A 31 -5.48 15.08 -7.30
N PRO A 32 -5.75 16.28 -6.77
CA PRO A 32 -5.49 17.52 -7.50
C PRO A 32 -3.99 17.69 -7.77
N THR A 33 -3.66 18.22 -8.95
CA THR A 33 -2.26 18.57 -9.29
C THR A 33 -1.79 19.79 -8.50
N LEU A 34 -2.69 20.72 -8.19
CA LEU A 34 -2.43 21.94 -7.43
C LEU A 34 -3.47 22.11 -6.32
N GLY A 35 -3.01 22.43 -5.10
CA GLY A 35 -3.87 22.60 -3.94
C GLY A 35 -4.25 21.29 -3.28
N LYS A 36 -5.28 21.34 -2.41
CA LYS A 36 -5.74 20.18 -1.61
C LYS A 36 -7.08 19.61 -2.11
N SER A 37 -7.79 20.34 -2.96
CA SER A 37 -9.14 19.96 -3.42
C SER A 37 -9.41 20.43 -4.84
N PHE A 38 -10.41 19.80 -5.47
CA PHE A 38 -10.90 20.16 -6.80
C PHE A 38 -12.40 19.89 -6.90
N PHE A 39 -13.02 20.45 -7.93
CA PHE A 39 -14.46 20.29 -8.17
C PHE A 39 -14.70 19.19 -9.19
N VAL A 40 -15.72 18.38 -8.95
CA VAL A 40 -16.19 17.35 -9.87
C VAL A 40 -17.60 17.72 -10.33
N THR A 41 -17.74 18.00 -11.60
CA THR A 41 -19.04 18.36 -12.19
C THR A 41 -19.91 17.11 -12.44
N PRO A 42 -21.24 17.22 -12.44
CA PRO A 42 -22.14 16.09 -12.79
C PRO A 42 -21.85 15.51 -14.19
N LYS A 43 -21.36 16.35 -15.11
CA LYS A 43 -20.95 15.89 -16.45
C LYS A 43 -19.72 14.98 -16.38
N GLN A 44 -18.71 15.35 -15.60
CA GLN A 44 -17.53 14.50 -15.39
C GLN A 44 -17.90 13.18 -14.71
N ASP A 45 -18.79 13.18 -13.73
CA ASP A 45 -19.32 11.95 -13.14
C ASP A 45 -19.94 11.00 -14.19
N GLN A 46 -20.71 11.57 -15.12
CA GLN A 46 -21.30 10.77 -16.20
C GLN A 46 -20.26 10.27 -17.20
N GLU A 47 -19.24 11.06 -17.49
CA GLU A 47 -18.14 10.67 -18.38
C GLU A 47 -17.30 9.54 -17.76
N ILE A 48 -16.98 9.62 -16.46
CA ILE A 48 -16.29 8.55 -15.73
C ILE A 48 -17.06 7.23 -15.80
N LYS A 49 -18.39 7.28 -15.58
CA LYS A 49 -19.26 6.07 -15.64
C LYS A 49 -19.28 5.39 -17.01
N LYS A 50 -18.94 6.11 -18.08
CA LYS A 50 -18.87 5.55 -19.45
C LYS A 50 -17.58 4.84 -19.76
N ILE A 51 -16.53 5.00 -18.95
CA ILE A 51 -15.24 4.33 -19.15
C ILE A 51 -15.40 2.83 -18.85
N ALA A 52 -15.34 2.01 -19.89
CA ALA A 52 -15.65 0.57 -19.79
C ALA A 52 -14.72 -0.19 -18.84
N GLY A 53 -13.49 0.28 -18.65
CA GLY A 53 -12.51 -0.35 -17.76
C GLY A 53 -12.70 -0.05 -16.27
N ILE A 54 -13.54 0.92 -15.90
CA ILE A 54 -13.85 1.25 -14.51
C ILE A 54 -15.02 0.39 -14.03
N ALA A 55 -14.85 -0.29 -12.91
CA ALA A 55 -15.91 -1.06 -12.26
C ALA A 55 -16.76 -0.19 -11.34
N SER A 56 -16.11 0.61 -10.49
CA SER A 56 -16.71 1.55 -9.56
C SER A 56 -15.73 2.68 -9.23
N PHE A 57 -16.23 3.78 -8.71
CA PHE A 57 -15.41 4.86 -8.18
C PHE A 57 -16.11 5.52 -7.00
N SER A 58 -15.34 6.13 -6.12
CA SER A 58 -15.79 6.81 -4.92
C SER A 58 -15.12 8.16 -4.79
N LYS A 59 -15.88 9.18 -4.42
CA LYS A 59 -15.36 10.50 -4.06
C LYS A 59 -14.91 10.48 -2.62
N ILE A 60 -13.74 11.04 -2.38
CA ILE A 60 -13.18 11.09 -1.03
C ILE A 60 -12.71 12.49 -0.65
N ILE A 61 -12.71 12.74 0.63
CA ILE A 61 -11.99 13.84 1.26
C ILE A 61 -11.03 13.24 2.27
N GLU A 62 -9.76 13.56 2.14
CA GLU A 62 -8.72 13.09 3.05
C GLU A 62 -7.94 14.29 3.55
N GLU A 63 -8.02 14.57 4.85
CA GLU A 63 -7.33 15.69 5.48
C GLU A 63 -6.76 15.24 6.83
N ARG A 64 -5.60 15.80 7.16
CA ARG A 64 -4.95 15.56 8.45
C ARG A 64 -5.56 16.45 9.50
N VAL A 65 -6.08 15.85 10.57
CA VAL A 65 -6.86 16.53 11.61
C VAL A 65 -6.38 16.13 13.00
N LEU A 66 -6.74 16.89 14.01
CA LEU A 66 -6.53 16.54 15.40
C LEU A 66 -7.81 15.89 15.95
N PHE A 67 -7.67 14.70 16.50
CA PHE A 67 -8.73 14.05 17.28
C PHE A 67 -8.42 14.15 18.77
N THR A 68 -9.45 14.42 19.55
CA THR A 68 -9.38 14.47 21.03
C THR A 68 -10.45 13.53 21.59
N PHE A 69 -10.04 12.69 22.53
CA PHE A 69 -10.97 11.81 23.28
C PHE A 69 -10.55 11.80 24.73
N ALA A 70 -11.42 12.28 25.61
CA ALA A 70 -11.10 12.56 27.01
C ALA A 70 -9.85 13.49 27.12
N ASP A 71 -8.78 13.00 27.71
CA ASP A 71 -7.51 13.71 27.93
C ASP A 71 -6.43 13.39 26.88
N LYS A 72 -6.76 12.53 25.89
CA LYS A 72 -5.82 12.07 24.87
C LYS A 72 -6.03 12.78 23.55
N GLN A 73 -4.94 13.02 22.83
CA GLN A 73 -4.93 13.67 21.53
C GLN A 73 -4.08 12.89 20.52
N GLU A 74 -4.57 12.79 19.28
CA GLU A 74 -3.85 12.14 18.18
C GLU A 74 -4.08 12.89 16.87
N VAL A 75 -3.01 13.11 16.10
CA VAL A 75 -3.08 13.73 14.78
C VAL A 75 -3.04 12.66 13.72
N THR A 76 -4.17 12.42 13.06
CA THR A 76 -4.29 11.43 12.01
C THR A 76 -5.22 11.90 10.90
N TYR A 77 -5.58 11.02 9.95
CA TYR A 77 -6.38 11.42 8.81
C TYR A 77 -7.88 11.15 9.02
N LEU A 78 -8.69 12.19 8.83
CA LEU A 78 -10.12 12.02 8.57
C LEU A 78 -10.29 11.69 7.09
N LYS A 79 -10.97 10.60 6.79
CA LYS A 79 -11.31 10.17 5.43
C LYS A 79 -12.82 10.17 5.27
N GLY A 80 -13.35 11.26 4.73
CA GLY A 80 -14.76 11.38 4.32
C GLY A 80 -14.97 10.58 3.04
N VAL A 81 -15.98 9.70 3.04
CA VAL A 81 -16.26 8.78 1.93
C VAL A 81 -17.73 8.82 1.54
N ASP A 82 -18.01 8.63 0.26
CA ASP A 82 -19.37 8.52 -0.24
C ASP A 82 -19.94 7.08 -0.11
N THR A 83 -21.19 6.90 -0.46
CA THR A 83 -21.88 5.62 -0.36
C THR A 83 -21.33 4.54 -1.32
N GLN A 84 -20.54 4.92 -2.32
CA GLN A 84 -19.94 3.99 -3.28
C GLN A 84 -18.59 3.44 -2.80
N PHE A 85 -18.05 3.97 -1.72
CA PHE A 85 -16.74 3.63 -1.21
C PHE A 85 -16.54 2.13 -0.95
N THR A 86 -17.54 1.46 -0.38
CA THR A 86 -17.51 0.01 -0.11
C THR A 86 -17.53 -0.86 -1.38
N GLN A 87 -17.85 -0.26 -2.54
CA GLN A 87 -17.75 -0.93 -3.84
C GLN A 87 -16.35 -0.81 -4.44
N VAL A 88 -15.56 0.18 -3.99
CA VAL A 88 -14.19 0.41 -4.46
C VAL A 88 -13.19 -0.39 -3.66
N ASN A 89 -13.38 -0.46 -2.34
CA ASN A 89 -12.52 -1.24 -1.46
C ASN A 89 -13.34 -2.09 -0.49
N ALA A 90 -12.68 -3.04 0.17
CA ALA A 90 -13.36 -4.06 0.99
C ALA A 90 -13.28 -3.76 2.50
N ILE A 91 -13.06 -2.50 2.91
CA ILE A 91 -12.83 -2.14 4.31
C ILE A 91 -14.00 -2.50 5.24
N GLU A 92 -15.24 -2.43 4.74
CA GLU A 92 -16.42 -2.86 5.49
C GLU A 92 -16.32 -4.33 5.95
N LYS A 93 -15.68 -5.19 5.16
CA LYS A 93 -15.44 -6.60 5.50
C LYS A 93 -14.37 -6.78 6.58
N LYS A 94 -13.64 -5.73 6.91
CA LYS A 94 -12.59 -5.70 7.93
C LYS A 94 -13.06 -5.08 9.24
N LEU A 95 -14.37 -4.86 9.39
CA LEU A 95 -14.91 -4.46 10.68
C LEU A 95 -14.63 -5.54 11.73
N TYR A 96 -13.93 -5.13 12.79
CA TYR A 96 -13.66 -5.95 13.95
C TYR A 96 -14.86 -5.96 14.90
N ASN A 97 -15.53 -4.79 15.05
CA ASN A 97 -16.69 -4.63 15.90
C ASN A 97 -17.56 -3.46 15.40
N GLY A 98 -18.86 -3.49 15.68
CA GLY A 98 -19.79 -2.42 15.33
C GLY A 98 -20.33 -2.52 13.90
N GLN A 99 -20.59 -1.38 13.27
CA GLN A 99 -21.20 -1.29 11.95
C GLN A 99 -20.51 -0.22 11.09
N TRP A 100 -20.73 -0.30 9.77
CA TRP A 100 -20.24 0.68 8.81
C TRP A 100 -21.06 1.98 8.87
N LEU A 101 -20.51 3.04 8.28
CA LEU A 101 -21.08 4.38 8.24
C LEU A 101 -22.50 4.43 7.67
N GLN A 102 -23.33 5.28 8.25
CA GLN A 102 -24.59 5.69 7.68
C GLN A 102 -24.48 7.09 7.05
N PRO A 103 -25.06 7.31 5.87
CA PRO A 103 -25.00 8.62 5.21
C PRO A 103 -25.63 9.74 6.05
N ASN A 104 -25.10 10.94 5.92
CA ASN A 104 -25.58 12.16 6.60
C ASN A 104 -25.63 12.04 8.12
N THR A 105 -24.65 11.43 8.73
CA THR A 105 -24.55 11.30 10.20
C THR A 105 -23.18 11.78 10.68
N TYR A 106 -23.07 12.10 11.96
CA TYR A 106 -21.81 12.39 12.66
C TYR A 106 -21.13 11.12 13.20
N GLN A 107 -21.43 10.01 12.58
CA GLN A 107 -20.88 8.71 12.92
C GLN A 107 -19.52 8.51 12.25
N VAL A 108 -18.64 7.77 12.94
CA VAL A 108 -17.31 7.43 12.42
C VAL A 108 -16.96 5.98 12.66
N VAL A 109 -16.10 5.46 11.79
CA VAL A 109 -15.46 4.16 11.95
C VAL A 109 -13.98 4.38 12.16
N VAL A 110 -13.45 3.92 13.29
CA VAL A 110 -12.08 4.13 13.73
C VAL A 110 -11.25 2.87 13.55
N GLY A 111 -9.95 3.01 13.35
CA GLY A 111 -9.07 1.85 13.34
C GLY A 111 -8.79 1.32 14.74
N TYR A 112 -8.54 0.01 14.84
CA TYR A 112 -8.27 -0.68 16.10
C TYR A 112 -7.09 -0.07 16.87
N GLY A 113 -6.00 0.31 16.17
CA GLY A 113 -4.86 0.98 16.79
C GLY A 113 -5.22 2.33 17.43
N MET A 114 -6.09 3.11 16.78
CA MET A 114 -6.58 4.37 17.33
C MET A 114 -7.53 4.14 18.51
N ALA A 115 -8.43 3.16 18.42
CA ALA A 115 -9.33 2.80 19.53
C ALA A 115 -8.56 2.35 20.77
N GLN A 116 -7.47 1.59 20.59
CA GLN A 116 -6.59 1.21 21.71
C GLN A 116 -5.87 2.41 22.33
N LYS A 117 -5.27 3.30 21.52
CA LYS A 117 -4.59 4.50 22.00
C LYS A 117 -5.50 5.37 22.86
N PHE A 118 -6.73 5.54 22.44
CA PHE A 118 -7.73 6.31 23.17
C PHE A 118 -8.41 5.54 24.30
N SER A 119 -8.23 4.23 24.37
CA SER A 119 -9.00 3.35 25.26
C SER A 119 -10.52 3.51 25.07
N MET A 120 -10.90 3.63 23.79
CA MET A 120 -12.24 4.00 23.35
C MET A 120 -13.14 2.78 23.26
N GLY A 121 -14.38 2.89 23.78
CA GLY A 121 -15.48 1.96 23.50
C GLY A 121 -16.31 2.40 22.30
N LEU A 122 -17.20 1.51 21.82
CA LEU A 122 -18.20 1.86 20.81
C LEU A 122 -19.48 2.34 21.48
N PHE A 123 -20.19 3.24 20.80
CA PHE A 123 -21.49 3.77 21.26
C PHE A 123 -21.42 4.43 22.65
N ASP A 124 -20.25 4.96 23.01
CA ASP A 124 -20.12 5.77 24.21
C ASP A 124 -20.61 7.19 23.92
N TYR A 125 -21.81 7.48 24.37
CA TYR A 125 -22.42 8.81 24.22
C TYR A 125 -22.02 9.78 25.35
N ASN A 126 -21.28 9.32 26.34
CA ASN A 126 -20.84 10.17 27.47
C ASN A 126 -19.52 10.88 27.14
N THR A 127 -18.69 10.25 26.29
CA THR A 127 -17.40 10.81 25.88
C THR A 127 -17.38 10.88 24.36
N ALA A 128 -17.53 12.07 23.81
CA ALA A 128 -17.48 12.28 22.35
C ALA A 128 -16.03 12.21 21.83
N LEU A 129 -15.87 11.72 20.61
CA LEU A 129 -14.63 11.87 19.87
C LEU A 129 -14.67 13.22 19.16
N GLU A 130 -13.96 14.20 19.70
CA GLU A 130 -13.88 15.52 19.10
C GLU A 130 -12.88 15.52 17.94
N VAL A 131 -13.24 16.17 16.83
CA VAL A 131 -12.35 16.41 15.70
C VAL A 131 -12.16 17.91 15.51
N MET A 132 -10.89 18.33 15.33
CA MET A 132 -10.52 19.71 15.06
C MET A 132 -9.74 19.82 13.74
N VAL A 133 -10.16 20.79 12.91
CA VAL A 133 -9.54 21.09 11.62
C VAL A 133 -9.21 22.57 11.56
N PRO A 134 -8.01 22.96 11.12
CA PRO A 134 -7.71 24.37 10.89
C PRO A 134 -8.69 24.97 9.87
N ARG A 135 -9.28 26.11 10.20
CA ARG A 135 -10.21 26.81 9.32
C ARG A 135 -9.51 27.25 8.03
N PRO A 136 -10.07 26.97 6.85
CA PRO A 136 -9.48 27.45 5.61
C PRO A 136 -9.57 28.98 5.54
N GLY A 137 -8.45 29.66 5.24
CA GLY A 137 -8.44 31.12 5.13
C GLY A 137 -7.04 31.70 5.01
N LYS A 138 -6.97 32.97 4.61
CA LYS A 138 -5.72 33.77 4.51
C LYS A 138 -5.66 34.92 5.53
N GLY A 139 -6.51 34.91 6.54
CA GLY A 139 -6.59 35.97 7.55
C GLY A 139 -5.62 35.78 8.73
N THR A 140 -5.35 36.85 9.45
CA THR A 140 -4.68 36.80 10.74
C THR A 140 -5.68 36.32 11.79
N ILE A 141 -5.36 35.18 12.44
CA ILE A 141 -6.19 34.63 13.50
C ILE A 141 -6.03 35.54 14.73
N THR A 142 -7.07 36.27 15.07
CA THR A 142 -7.09 37.17 16.23
C THR A 142 -7.56 36.46 17.49
N ILE A 143 -8.42 35.46 17.33
CA ILE A 143 -9.00 34.69 18.44
C ILE A 143 -8.67 33.21 18.22
N PRO A 144 -7.87 32.56 19.08
CA PRO A 144 -7.46 31.18 18.90
C PRO A 144 -8.61 30.17 18.72
N SER A 145 -9.75 30.39 19.38
CA SER A 145 -10.93 29.52 19.26
C SER A 145 -11.62 29.59 17.89
N GLU A 146 -11.41 30.65 17.12
CA GLU A 146 -11.95 30.79 15.76
C GLU A 146 -11.02 30.23 14.70
N ALA A 147 -9.84 29.74 15.11
CA ALA A 147 -8.84 29.20 14.22
C ALA A 147 -9.22 27.79 13.67
N PHE A 148 -10.15 27.12 14.35
CA PHE A 148 -10.48 25.74 14.06
C PHE A 148 -11.99 25.55 13.90
N ASN A 149 -12.36 24.67 12.98
CA ASN A 149 -13.67 24.05 12.98
C ASN A 149 -13.58 22.78 13.82
N GLN A 150 -14.57 22.56 14.67
CA GLN A 150 -14.63 21.39 15.55
C GLN A 150 -16.04 20.81 15.57
N THR A 151 -16.13 19.50 15.75
CA THR A 151 -17.40 18.82 15.96
C THR A 151 -17.18 17.52 16.73
N ASP A 152 -18.26 17.07 17.38
CA ASP A 152 -18.30 15.81 18.12
C ASP A 152 -18.73 14.69 17.20
N LEU A 153 -18.00 13.56 17.27
CA LEU A 153 -18.22 12.38 16.47
C LEU A 153 -18.58 11.19 17.35
N ILE A 154 -19.37 10.29 16.81
CA ILE A 154 -19.81 9.08 17.50
C ILE A 154 -19.14 7.86 16.86
N PRO A 155 -18.21 7.17 17.55
CA PRO A 155 -17.63 5.95 17.05
C PRO A 155 -18.66 4.81 17.06
N ILE A 156 -18.98 4.27 15.89
CA ILE A 156 -19.97 3.20 15.71
C ILE A 156 -19.36 1.90 15.22
N GLY A 157 -18.12 1.92 14.76
CA GLY A 157 -17.41 0.75 14.25
C GLY A 157 -15.90 0.86 14.47
N ILE A 158 -15.28 -0.31 14.61
CA ILE A 158 -13.83 -0.46 14.67
C ILE A 158 -13.43 -1.41 13.56
N TYR A 159 -12.50 -0.98 12.69
CA TYR A 159 -11.89 -1.86 11.68
C TYR A 159 -10.49 -2.30 12.11
N SER A 160 -10.06 -3.47 11.64
CA SER A 160 -8.70 -3.97 11.89
C SER A 160 -8.12 -4.64 10.65
N ILE A 161 -6.94 -4.17 10.24
CA ILE A 161 -6.26 -4.59 9.02
C ILE A 161 -4.78 -4.81 9.27
N SER A 162 -4.07 -3.77 9.68
CA SER A 162 -2.67 -3.77 10.05
C SER A 162 -2.39 -2.62 11.02
N GLU A 163 -1.34 -2.77 11.83
CA GLU A 163 -0.97 -1.78 12.85
C GLU A 163 -0.84 -0.36 12.30
N ASP A 164 -0.20 -0.22 11.12
CA ASP A 164 0.00 1.09 10.47
C ASP A 164 -1.33 1.70 9.99
N LEU A 165 -2.19 0.91 9.36
CA LEU A 165 -3.45 1.39 8.80
C LEU A 165 -4.50 1.63 9.88
N ASP A 166 -4.52 0.81 10.92
CA ASP A 166 -5.45 0.90 12.05
C ASP A 166 -5.23 2.17 12.90
N SER A 167 -4.06 2.80 12.77
CA SER A 167 -3.74 4.08 13.41
C SER A 167 -3.84 5.28 12.47
N LYS A 168 -4.08 5.05 11.16
CA LYS A 168 -3.93 6.09 10.14
C LYS A 168 -5.24 6.80 9.77
N TYR A 169 -6.36 6.08 9.70
CA TYR A 169 -7.60 6.65 9.19
C TYR A 169 -8.75 6.55 10.17
N VAL A 170 -9.54 7.63 10.23
CA VAL A 170 -10.90 7.64 10.76
C VAL A 170 -11.83 7.91 9.60
N PHE A 171 -12.75 6.98 9.33
CA PHE A 171 -13.72 7.10 8.26
C PHE A 171 -14.95 7.85 8.74
N ALA A 172 -15.44 8.76 7.91
CA ALA A 172 -16.63 9.57 8.13
C ALA A 172 -17.46 9.69 6.86
N ASP A 173 -18.68 10.19 6.96
CA ASP A 173 -19.47 10.56 5.78
C ASP A 173 -18.82 11.71 5.00
N LEU A 174 -18.93 11.67 3.67
CA LEU A 174 -18.36 12.70 2.80
C LEU A 174 -18.92 14.09 3.13
N GLY A 175 -20.22 14.19 3.41
CA GLY A 175 -20.89 15.43 3.76
C GLY A 175 -20.36 16.05 5.04
N LEU A 176 -20.10 15.22 6.07
CA LEU A 176 -19.48 15.66 7.31
C LEU A 176 -18.07 16.25 7.06
N ALA A 177 -17.26 15.56 6.25
CA ALA A 177 -15.92 16.06 5.93
C ALA A 177 -15.96 17.36 5.12
N GLN A 178 -16.96 17.55 4.23
CA GLN A 178 -17.18 18.81 3.52
C GLN A 178 -17.57 19.95 4.48
N GLU A 179 -18.46 19.68 5.41
CA GLU A 179 -18.89 20.65 6.43
C GLU A 179 -17.69 21.10 7.29
N LEU A 180 -16.92 20.16 7.83
CA LEU A 180 -15.74 20.46 8.65
C LEU A 180 -14.70 21.32 7.93
N LEU A 181 -14.49 21.07 6.64
CA LEU A 181 -13.49 21.76 5.82
C LEU A 181 -14.05 23.02 5.13
N GLU A 182 -15.31 23.36 5.34
CA GLU A 182 -16.01 24.45 4.63
C GLU A 182 -15.94 24.28 3.10
N TYR A 183 -15.98 23.02 2.63
CA TYR A 183 -15.95 22.72 1.21
C TYR A 183 -17.32 22.96 0.58
N GLN A 184 -17.31 23.45 -0.64
CA GLN A 184 -18.53 23.59 -1.44
C GLN A 184 -19.06 22.23 -1.91
N PRO A 185 -20.35 22.13 -2.27
CA PRO A 185 -20.89 20.93 -2.91
C PRO A 185 -20.04 20.50 -4.11
N ASN A 186 -19.75 19.21 -4.24
CA ASN A 186 -18.88 18.62 -5.28
C ASN A 186 -17.39 19.00 -5.19
N GLN A 187 -16.94 19.66 -4.14
CA GLN A 187 -15.54 19.88 -3.83
C GLN A 187 -15.01 18.68 -3.03
N ILE A 188 -13.95 18.06 -3.51
CA ILE A 188 -13.36 16.86 -2.94
C ILE A 188 -11.83 16.91 -2.97
N SER A 189 -11.16 16.04 -2.22
CA SER A 189 -9.70 15.94 -2.24
C SER A 189 -9.19 14.82 -3.15
N GLY A 190 -10.05 13.86 -3.51
CA GLY A 190 -9.65 12.76 -4.39
C GLY A 190 -10.83 11.92 -4.90
N ILE A 191 -10.52 11.07 -5.87
CA ILE A 191 -11.40 10.01 -6.36
C ILE A 191 -10.62 8.72 -6.34
N GLU A 192 -11.21 7.68 -5.78
CA GLU A 192 -10.68 6.33 -5.77
C GLU A 192 -11.43 5.46 -6.78
N PHE A 193 -10.71 4.67 -7.57
CA PHE A 193 -11.26 3.86 -8.64
C PHE A 193 -10.96 2.39 -8.41
N LYS A 194 -11.95 1.55 -8.70
CA LYS A 194 -11.82 0.11 -8.88
C LYS A 194 -11.88 -0.20 -10.35
N LEU A 195 -10.86 -0.88 -10.87
CA LEU A 195 -10.80 -1.29 -12.26
C LEU A 195 -11.42 -2.68 -12.44
N ARG A 196 -11.88 -2.96 -13.66
CA ARG A 196 -12.29 -4.31 -14.03
C ARG A 196 -11.06 -5.19 -14.24
N PRO A 197 -11.16 -6.51 -14.03
CA PRO A 197 -10.08 -7.43 -14.35
C PRO A 197 -9.60 -7.26 -15.80
N ASN A 198 -8.29 -7.22 -15.99
CA ASN A 198 -7.63 -7.03 -17.29
C ASN A 198 -7.97 -5.71 -18.02
N ALA A 199 -8.39 -4.69 -17.31
CA ALA A 199 -8.56 -3.36 -17.89
C ALA A 199 -7.18 -2.76 -18.25
N ASP A 200 -7.13 -2.02 -19.35
CA ASP A 200 -5.96 -1.26 -19.74
C ASP A 200 -5.83 0.00 -18.86
N GLU A 201 -4.95 -0.05 -17.87
CA GLU A 201 -4.73 1.01 -16.89
C GLU A 201 -4.25 2.30 -17.57
N ASP A 202 -3.31 2.21 -18.53
CA ASP A 202 -2.75 3.37 -19.19
C ASP A 202 -3.80 4.11 -20.05
N ALA A 203 -4.63 3.36 -20.75
CA ALA A 203 -5.74 3.94 -21.52
C ALA A 203 -6.78 4.61 -20.61
N ILE A 204 -7.05 4.06 -19.42
CA ILE A 204 -7.96 4.66 -18.44
C ILE A 204 -7.37 5.95 -17.89
N ILE A 205 -6.08 5.96 -17.55
CA ILE A 205 -5.36 7.14 -17.06
C ILE A 205 -5.46 8.28 -18.09
N GLU A 206 -5.23 8.00 -19.37
CA GLU A 206 -5.30 8.99 -20.45
C GLU A 206 -6.72 9.57 -20.58
N GLN A 207 -7.76 8.72 -20.54
CA GLN A 207 -9.16 9.16 -20.60
C GLN A 207 -9.52 10.03 -19.39
N LEU A 208 -9.11 9.64 -18.17
CA LEU A 208 -9.36 10.43 -16.97
C LEU A 208 -8.63 11.77 -17.02
N GLN A 209 -7.38 11.83 -17.48
CA GLN A 209 -6.64 13.07 -17.66
C GLN A 209 -7.33 14.01 -18.67
N THR A 210 -7.90 13.46 -19.73
CA THR A 210 -8.68 14.22 -20.70
C THR A 210 -9.93 14.82 -20.09
N ILE A 211 -10.72 14.03 -19.34
CA ILE A 211 -11.95 14.48 -18.63
C ILE A 211 -11.63 15.63 -17.66
N PHE A 212 -10.54 15.53 -16.91
CA PHE A 212 -10.12 16.51 -15.92
C PHE A 212 -9.17 17.57 -16.47
N LYS A 213 -8.87 17.57 -17.77
CA LYS A 213 -8.00 18.57 -18.45
C LYS A 213 -6.62 18.67 -17.76
N ASN A 214 -6.02 17.57 -17.41
CA ASN A 214 -4.73 17.46 -16.70
C ASN A 214 -4.66 18.21 -15.36
N LYS A 215 -5.79 18.44 -14.70
CA LYS A 215 -5.83 19.08 -13.37
C LYS A 215 -5.71 18.09 -12.21
N ILE A 216 -5.63 16.80 -12.52
CA ILE A 216 -5.46 15.74 -11.55
C ILE A 216 -4.17 14.96 -11.79
N THR A 217 -3.61 14.44 -10.74
CA THR A 217 -2.53 13.46 -10.75
C THR A 217 -3.13 12.10 -10.42
N LEU A 218 -2.89 11.11 -11.27
CA LEU A 218 -3.32 9.75 -11.07
C LEU A 218 -2.15 8.92 -10.55
N LYS A 219 -2.40 8.13 -9.52
CA LYS A 219 -1.44 7.18 -8.95
C LYS A 219 -2.08 5.81 -8.87
N ASN A 220 -1.36 4.81 -9.33
CA ASN A 220 -1.75 3.42 -9.15
C ASN A 220 -1.32 2.89 -7.77
N ARG A 221 -1.74 1.69 -7.43
CA ARG A 221 -1.47 1.06 -6.13
C ARG A 221 0.01 0.99 -5.79
N ALA A 222 0.87 0.68 -6.77
CA ALA A 222 2.31 0.64 -6.57
C ALA A 222 2.90 2.03 -6.26
N GLN A 223 2.40 3.06 -6.91
CA GLN A 223 2.81 4.45 -6.67
C GLN A 223 2.25 5.01 -5.35
N LEU A 224 1.07 4.57 -4.91
CA LEU A 224 0.51 4.92 -3.61
C LEU A 224 1.35 4.34 -2.46
N ASN A 225 1.90 3.14 -2.67
CA ASN A 225 2.72 2.42 -1.70
C ASN A 225 4.20 2.38 -2.11
N GLU A 226 4.71 3.44 -2.73
CA GLU A 226 6.07 3.50 -3.28
C GLU A 226 7.15 3.08 -2.27
N SER A 227 7.00 3.50 -1.01
CA SER A 227 7.94 3.15 0.06
C SER A 227 7.98 1.64 0.32
N LEU A 228 6.82 0.99 0.38
CA LEU A 228 6.72 -0.46 0.55
C LEU A 228 7.33 -1.20 -0.65
N TYR A 229 6.99 -0.79 -1.87
CA TYR A 229 7.54 -1.40 -3.08
C TYR A 229 9.06 -1.21 -3.20
N LYS A 230 9.59 -0.04 -2.82
CA LYS A 230 11.03 0.21 -2.76
C LYS A 230 11.72 -0.67 -1.72
N MET A 231 11.13 -0.82 -0.53
CA MET A 231 11.64 -1.70 0.52
C MET A 231 11.73 -3.14 0.04
N LEU A 232 10.63 -3.69 -0.50
CA LEU A 232 10.57 -5.05 -1.04
C LEU A 232 11.55 -5.27 -2.20
N ASN A 233 11.78 -4.26 -3.04
CA ASN A 233 12.77 -4.36 -4.13
C ASN A 233 14.20 -4.37 -3.60
N THR A 234 14.49 -3.56 -2.58
CA THR A 234 15.81 -3.54 -1.93
C THR A 234 16.13 -4.87 -1.25
N GLU A 235 15.13 -5.47 -0.57
CA GLU A 235 15.26 -6.81 0.01
C GLU A 235 15.57 -7.86 -1.06
N ASN A 236 14.89 -7.83 -2.19
CA ASN A 236 15.18 -8.73 -3.32
C ASN A 236 16.63 -8.60 -3.80
N ILE A 237 17.14 -7.37 -3.96
CA ILE A 237 18.53 -7.12 -4.37
C ILE A 237 19.50 -7.70 -3.35
N ALA A 238 19.26 -7.50 -2.04
CA ALA A 238 20.08 -8.05 -0.98
C ALA A 238 20.14 -9.58 -1.02
N VAL A 239 18.99 -10.22 -1.22
CA VAL A 239 18.87 -11.67 -1.37
C VAL A 239 19.68 -12.17 -2.57
N TYR A 240 19.58 -11.53 -3.74
CA TYR A 240 20.39 -11.90 -4.92
C TYR A 240 21.88 -11.75 -4.69
N LEU A 241 22.32 -10.71 -3.99
CA LEU A 241 23.75 -10.52 -3.64
C LEU A 241 24.26 -11.62 -2.71
N ILE A 242 23.49 -11.98 -1.67
CA ILE A 242 23.82 -13.08 -0.76
C ILE A 242 23.94 -14.40 -1.53
N PHE A 243 22.98 -14.70 -2.42
CA PHE A 243 23.03 -15.92 -3.23
C PHE A 243 24.22 -15.95 -4.17
N THR A 244 24.54 -14.83 -4.80
CA THR A 244 25.73 -14.74 -5.65
C THR A 244 26.98 -15.06 -4.85
N LEU A 245 27.10 -14.50 -3.63
CA LEU A 245 28.23 -14.80 -2.75
C LEU A 245 28.31 -16.30 -2.40
N VAL A 246 27.18 -16.91 -2.02
CA VAL A 246 27.12 -18.35 -1.68
C VAL A 246 27.54 -19.20 -2.88
N ILE A 247 27.09 -18.87 -4.08
CA ILE A 247 27.47 -19.59 -5.31
C ILE A 247 28.98 -19.45 -5.56
N VAL A 248 29.55 -18.26 -5.41
CA VAL A 248 30.97 -18.01 -5.57
C VAL A 248 31.79 -18.87 -4.57
N VAL A 249 31.40 -18.89 -3.29
CA VAL A 249 32.07 -19.70 -2.27
C VAL A 249 31.97 -21.21 -2.61
N ALA A 250 30.79 -21.66 -3.05
CA ALA A 250 30.58 -23.06 -3.46
C ALA A 250 31.48 -23.44 -4.65
N LEU A 251 31.62 -22.55 -5.64
CA LEU A 251 32.51 -22.75 -6.77
C LEU A 251 33.98 -22.84 -6.36
N PHE A 252 34.44 -21.99 -5.43
CA PHE A 252 35.81 -22.09 -4.90
C PHE A 252 36.06 -23.42 -4.18
N ASN A 253 35.11 -23.89 -3.38
CA ASN A 253 35.20 -25.19 -2.72
C ASN A 253 35.26 -26.33 -3.73
N LEU A 254 34.44 -26.29 -4.80
CA LEU A 254 34.44 -27.28 -5.87
C LEU A 254 35.79 -27.29 -6.61
N ILE A 255 36.34 -26.13 -6.97
CA ILE A 255 37.65 -26.01 -7.61
C ILE A 255 38.74 -26.56 -6.71
N GLY A 256 38.74 -26.25 -5.41
CA GLY A 256 39.69 -26.80 -4.44
C GLY A 256 39.62 -28.35 -4.37
N ALA A 257 38.44 -28.92 -4.31
CA ALA A 257 38.24 -30.35 -4.29
C ALA A 257 38.76 -31.01 -5.59
N LEU A 258 38.48 -30.40 -6.76
CA LEU A 258 38.99 -30.90 -8.04
C LEU A 258 40.52 -30.83 -8.11
N ILE A 259 41.15 -29.74 -7.67
CA ILE A 259 42.62 -29.61 -7.63
C ILE A 259 43.21 -30.71 -6.75
N MET A 260 42.65 -30.95 -5.57
CA MET A 260 43.15 -31.99 -4.64
C MET A 260 43.03 -33.37 -5.27
N MET A 261 41.90 -33.67 -5.91
CA MET A 261 41.66 -34.93 -6.64
C MET A 261 42.67 -35.16 -7.78
N ILE A 262 42.98 -34.11 -8.55
CA ILE A 262 44.00 -34.18 -9.62
C ILE A 262 45.40 -34.44 -9.04
N LEU A 263 45.76 -33.77 -7.93
CA LEU A 263 47.06 -33.95 -7.28
C LEU A 263 47.22 -35.36 -6.75
N ASP A 264 46.22 -35.91 -6.09
CA ASP A 264 46.20 -37.28 -5.57
C ASP A 264 46.34 -38.34 -6.69
N LYS A 265 45.76 -38.09 -7.85
CA LYS A 265 45.82 -39.02 -9.00
C LYS A 265 46.97 -38.77 -9.95
N LYS A 266 47.84 -37.77 -9.69
CA LYS A 266 48.95 -37.38 -10.57
C LYS A 266 49.87 -38.53 -10.93
N GLY A 267 50.21 -39.44 -9.97
CA GLY A 267 51.00 -40.61 -10.21
C GLY A 267 50.37 -41.58 -11.17
N ASN A 268 49.08 -41.89 -10.98
CA ASN A 268 48.30 -42.79 -11.83
C ASN A 268 48.13 -42.22 -13.24
N LEU A 269 47.95 -40.92 -13.37
CA LEU A 269 47.85 -40.23 -14.67
C LEU A 269 49.14 -40.35 -15.47
N LYS A 270 50.29 -40.20 -14.81
CA LYS A 270 51.60 -40.38 -15.45
C LYS A 270 51.79 -41.80 -15.95
N THR A 271 51.31 -42.80 -15.21
CA THR A 271 51.36 -44.21 -15.62
C THR A 271 50.47 -44.46 -16.83
N LEU A 272 49.24 -43.98 -16.83
CA LEU A 272 48.31 -44.11 -17.96
C LEU A 272 48.83 -43.39 -19.24
N PHE A 273 49.45 -42.20 -19.08
CA PHE A 273 50.08 -41.50 -20.19
C PHE A 273 51.24 -42.31 -20.80
N ASN A 274 52.10 -42.88 -19.94
CA ASN A 274 53.22 -43.70 -20.36
C ASN A 274 52.75 -45.00 -21.05
N LEU A 275 51.53 -45.48 -20.76
CA LEU A 275 50.91 -46.61 -21.40
C LEU A 275 50.22 -46.26 -22.74
N GLY A 276 50.35 -44.99 -23.20
CA GLY A 276 49.83 -44.54 -24.50
C GLY A 276 48.43 -43.94 -24.49
N THR A 277 47.86 -43.62 -23.32
CA THR A 277 46.53 -42.98 -23.27
C THR A 277 46.62 -41.53 -23.75
N GLU A 278 45.72 -41.16 -24.67
CA GLU A 278 45.64 -39.77 -25.17
C GLU A 278 45.21 -38.79 -24.07
N ILE A 279 45.78 -37.59 -24.10
CA ILE A 279 45.46 -36.48 -23.16
C ILE A 279 43.96 -36.13 -23.16
N LYS A 280 43.28 -36.24 -24.30
CA LYS A 280 41.83 -36.02 -24.39
C LYS A 280 41.03 -37.02 -23.56
N SER A 281 41.40 -38.28 -23.58
CA SER A 281 40.77 -39.37 -22.80
C SER A 281 40.99 -39.15 -21.31
N LEU A 282 42.16 -38.72 -20.88
CA LEU A 282 42.48 -38.40 -19.48
C LEU A 282 41.64 -37.22 -18.99
N ARG A 283 41.47 -36.18 -19.81
CA ARG A 283 40.59 -35.04 -19.50
C ARG A 283 39.13 -35.44 -19.34
N ASN A 284 38.61 -36.30 -20.20
CA ASN A 284 37.23 -36.77 -20.13
C ASN A 284 36.94 -37.57 -18.86
N ILE A 285 37.91 -38.33 -18.33
CA ILE A 285 37.76 -39.06 -17.05
C ILE A 285 37.48 -38.05 -15.91
N PHE A 286 38.19 -36.91 -15.85
CA PHE A 286 37.96 -35.89 -14.82
C PHE A 286 36.67 -35.12 -15.01
N LEU A 287 36.23 -34.89 -16.25
CA LEU A 287 34.93 -34.27 -16.52
C LEU A 287 33.78 -35.17 -16.06
N LEU A 288 33.85 -36.47 -16.31
CA LEU A 288 32.86 -37.46 -15.88
C LEU A 288 32.86 -37.69 -14.35
N GLN A 289 33.98 -37.47 -13.68
CA GLN A 289 34.09 -37.62 -12.24
C GLN A 289 33.60 -36.37 -11.46
N GLY A 290 33.52 -35.22 -12.13
CA GLY A 290 33.02 -33.98 -11.55
C GLY A 290 31.52 -33.71 -11.77
N THR A 291 30.83 -34.57 -12.54
CA THR A 291 29.38 -34.56 -12.72
C THR A 291 28.70 -35.55 -11.82
#